data_d1f72666950dcb1a6a037c1bbad71d1d
#
_entry.id   d1f72666950dcb1a6a037c1bbad71d1d
#
_cell.length_a   1.000
_cell.length_b   1.000
_cell.length_c   1.000
_cell.angle_alpha   90.00
_cell.angle_beta   90.00
_cell.angle_gamma   90.00
#
_symmetry.space_group_name_H-M   'P 1'
#
loop_
_entity.id
_entity.type
_entity.pdbx_description
1 polymer ?
#
loop_
_entity_poly.entity_id
_entity_poly.type
_entity_poly.pdbx_seq_one_letter_code
_entity_poly.pdbx_strand_id
1 'polypeptide(L)'
;MTLSDILEHPESYKNNEIWNKLAERLSPTIIAKEFIAYDLLDEPLMYKTYGGKFIETLAKQQMNLAMRLPVTVGGALMPDAHAGYGLPIGGVLATDNAVIPYAVGVDIGCRMSLTVFDAGADFLKRYAYQMKEALKDFTHFGMDGGLSFEQEHEVLDREEFRLTPLLRDLHGRAVRQLGSSGGGNHFVEFGEITLQEKNVLNLPEGSYLALLSHSGSRGLGAAIAKHYSLLAREVCRLPRC
;
A
#
# COMPACT_ATOMS: atom_id res chain seq x y z
N MET A 1 10.69 -30.17 -26.95
CA MET A 1 9.43 -29.73 -26.37
C MET A 1 9.70 -29.32 -24.93
N THR A 2 9.62 -28.06 -24.61
CA THR A 2 9.93 -27.53 -23.30
C THR A 2 8.69 -26.89 -22.67
N LEU A 3 8.66 -26.77 -21.35
CA LEU A 3 7.57 -26.09 -20.63
C LEU A 3 7.39 -24.64 -21.11
N SER A 4 8.48 -23.99 -21.53
CA SER A 4 8.50 -22.66 -22.13
C SER A 4 7.65 -22.59 -23.41
N ASP A 5 7.73 -23.60 -24.26
CA ASP A 5 7.01 -23.68 -25.52
C ASP A 5 5.48 -23.77 -25.31
N ILE A 6 5.04 -24.49 -24.26
CA ILE A 6 3.61 -24.57 -23.88
C ILE A 6 3.11 -23.24 -23.30
N LEU A 7 3.96 -22.53 -22.57
CA LEU A 7 3.63 -21.22 -22.01
C LEU A 7 3.50 -20.14 -23.08
N GLU A 8 4.31 -20.23 -24.15
CA GLU A 8 4.30 -19.28 -25.26
C GLU A 8 3.18 -19.58 -26.27
N HIS A 9 2.85 -20.86 -26.47
CA HIS A 9 1.88 -21.31 -27.48
C HIS A 9 0.87 -22.33 -26.95
N PRO A 10 0.09 -22.02 -25.89
CA PRO A 10 -0.82 -22.99 -25.25
C PRO A 10 -1.88 -23.53 -26.20
N GLU A 11 -2.34 -22.71 -27.15
CA GLU A 11 -3.37 -23.14 -28.14
C GLU A 11 -2.92 -24.33 -28.98
N SER A 12 -1.62 -24.42 -29.28
CA SER A 12 -1.04 -25.51 -30.06
C SER A 12 -1.07 -26.86 -29.34
N TYR A 13 -1.32 -26.85 -28.03
CA TYR A 13 -1.29 -28.04 -27.18
C TYR A 13 -2.68 -28.47 -26.64
N LYS A 14 -3.74 -27.76 -26.98
CA LYS A 14 -5.11 -28.10 -26.55
C LYS A 14 -5.54 -29.50 -26.94
N ASN A 15 -5.10 -30.00 -28.08
CA ASN A 15 -5.42 -31.33 -28.59
C ASN A 15 -4.34 -32.39 -28.26
N ASN A 16 -3.35 -32.05 -27.41
CA ASN A 16 -2.30 -32.95 -27.02
C ASN A 16 -2.74 -33.81 -25.82
N GLU A 17 -2.71 -35.13 -25.91
CA GLU A 17 -3.21 -36.05 -24.88
C GLU A 17 -2.56 -35.85 -23.49
N ILE A 18 -1.30 -35.37 -23.46
CA ILE A 18 -0.53 -35.20 -22.22
C ILE A 18 -0.69 -33.77 -21.67
N TRP A 19 -0.71 -32.78 -22.54
CA TRP A 19 -0.58 -31.37 -22.17
C TRP A 19 -1.87 -30.56 -22.28
N ASN A 20 -2.98 -31.18 -22.76
CA ASN A 20 -4.27 -30.49 -22.93
C ASN A 20 -4.77 -29.80 -21.65
N LYS A 21 -4.71 -30.48 -20.51
CA LYS A 21 -5.14 -29.92 -19.21
C LYS A 21 -4.33 -28.71 -18.77
N LEU A 22 -3.03 -28.69 -19.08
CA LEU A 22 -2.18 -27.54 -18.81
C LEU A 22 -2.45 -26.41 -19.80
N ALA A 23 -2.59 -26.75 -21.08
CA ALA A 23 -2.93 -25.81 -22.13
C ALA A 23 -4.30 -25.15 -21.89
N GLU A 24 -5.31 -25.90 -21.48
CA GLU A 24 -6.62 -25.37 -21.11
C GLU A 24 -6.57 -24.41 -19.91
N ARG A 25 -5.73 -24.70 -18.93
CA ARG A 25 -5.53 -23.80 -17.78
C ARG A 25 -4.77 -22.53 -18.12
N LEU A 26 -3.89 -22.58 -19.11
CA LEU A 26 -3.09 -21.43 -19.55
C LEU A 26 -3.83 -20.59 -20.60
N SER A 27 -4.67 -21.21 -21.42
CA SER A 27 -5.44 -20.54 -22.47
C SER A 27 -6.41 -19.47 -22.00
N PRO A 28 -7.11 -19.59 -20.87
CA PRO A 28 -7.95 -18.49 -20.37
C PRO A 28 -7.17 -17.24 -19.97
N THR A 29 -5.88 -17.37 -19.77
CA THR A 29 -5.00 -16.25 -19.46
C THR A 29 -4.65 -15.43 -20.71
N ILE A 30 -4.89 -15.99 -21.89
CA ILE A 30 -4.77 -15.31 -23.19
C ILE A 30 -6.18 -14.97 -23.68
N ILE A 31 -6.95 -14.24 -22.88
CA ILE A 31 -8.11 -13.52 -23.38
C ILE A 31 -7.56 -12.60 -24.46
N ALA A 32 -8.03 -12.78 -25.71
CA ALA A 32 -7.74 -11.84 -26.79
C ALA A 32 -8.04 -10.44 -26.26
N LYS A 33 -6.97 -9.66 -26.09
CA LYS A 33 -7.06 -8.34 -25.46
C LYS A 33 -7.78 -7.44 -26.47
N GLU A 34 -9.09 -7.35 -26.40
CA GLU A 34 -9.78 -6.18 -26.92
C GLU A 34 -9.30 -4.99 -26.09
N PHE A 35 -8.50 -4.15 -26.70
CA PHE A 35 -8.07 -2.90 -26.09
C PHE A 35 -9.29 -2.00 -26.02
N ILE A 36 -9.85 -1.84 -24.85
CA ILE A 36 -10.81 -0.78 -24.58
C ILE A 36 -9.97 0.47 -24.39
N ALA A 37 -9.93 1.32 -25.43
CA ALA A 37 -9.42 2.67 -25.28
C ALA A 37 -10.48 3.46 -24.49
N TYR A 38 -10.10 3.92 -23.31
CA TYR A 38 -10.94 4.83 -22.53
C TYR A 38 -10.53 6.27 -22.87
N ASP A 39 -11.44 7.04 -23.42
CA ASP A 39 -11.26 8.48 -23.51
C ASP A 39 -11.49 9.10 -22.12
N LEU A 40 -10.66 10.08 -21.78
CA LEU A 40 -10.88 10.87 -20.58
C LEU A 40 -12.14 11.72 -20.75
N LEU A 41 -12.86 11.93 -19.66
CA LEU A 41 -13.95 12.91 -19.64
C LEU A 41 -13.38 14.30 -19.97
N ASP A 42 -14.15 15.12 -20.68
CA ASP A 42 -13.73 16.49 -21.05
C ASP A 42 -13.47 17.34 -19.81
N GLU A 43 -14.32 17.20 -18.79
CA GLU A 43 -14.21 17.91 -17.53
C GLU A 43 -14.11 16.91 -16.35
N PRO A 44 -13.39 17.28 -15.27
CA PRO A 44 -13.33 16.44 -14.08
C PRO A 44 -14.69 16.39 -13.38
N LEU A 45 -15.05 15.20 -12.87
CA LEU A 45 -16.20 15.09 -11.98
C LEU A 45 -15.99 15.94 -10.72
N MET A 46 -17.06 16.48 -10.18
CA MET A 46 -17.00 17.24 -8.93
C MET A 46 -16.57 16.37 -7.75
N TYR A 47 -15.67 16.89 -6.93
CA TYR A 47 -15.19 16.23 -5.72
C TYR A 47 -15.08 17.19 -4.54
N LYS A 48 -15.07 16.64 -3.32
CA LYS A 48 -14.94 17.42 -2.10
C LYS A 48 -13.47 17.74 -1.82
N THR A 49 -13.19 18.99 -1.45
CA THR A 49 -11.86 19.42 -1.02
C THR A 49 -11.93 19.92 0.41
N TYR A 50 -11.13 19.31 1.28
CA TYR A 50 -11.00 19.70 2.68
C TYR A 50 -9.68 20.46 2.84
N GLY A 51 -9.71 21.60 3.52
CA GLY A 51 -8.49 22.40 3.74
C GLY A 51 -7.86 22.98 2.47
N GLY A 52 -8.62 23.21 1.42
CA GLY A 52 -8.13 23.60 0.07
C GLY A 52 -7.18 24.80 0.01
N LYS A 53 -7.17 25.66 1.03
CA LYS A 53 -6.23 26.80 1.14
C LYS A 53 -4.78 26.36 1.29
N PHE A 54 -4.54 25.20 1.90
CA PHE A 54 -3.21 24.71 2.23
C PHE A 54 -2.68 23.66 1.23
N ILE A 55 -3.53 23.22 0.29
CA ILE A 55 -3.18 22.20 -0.70
C ILE A 55 -2.51 22.84 -1.90
N GLU A 56 -1.36 22.31 -2.28
CA GLU A 56 -0.59 22.78 -3.43
C GLU A 56 -1.32 22.55 -4.77
N THR A 57 -0.96 23.39 -5.75
CA THR A 57 -1.60 23.38 -7.07
C THR A 57 -1.39 22.03 -7.80
N LEU A 58 -0.21 21.43 -7.68
CA LEU A 58 0.10 20.18 -8.36
C LEU A 58 -0.78 19.02 -7.86
N ALA A 59 -1.04 18.94 -6.56
CA ALA A 59 -1.96 17.94 -6.00
C ALA A 59 -3.40 18.12 -6.53
N LYS A 60 -3.86 19.38 -6.66
CA LYS A 60 -5.17 19.68 -7.27
C LYS A 60 -5.23 19.30 -8.74
N GLN A 61 -4.15 19.54 -9.50
CA GLN A 61 -4.07 19.13 -10.90
C GLN A 61 -4.09 17.61 -11.06
N GLN A 62 -3.34 16.89 -10.24
CA GLN A 62 -3.37 15.42 -10.23
C GLN A 62 -4.76 14.88 -9.89
N MET A 63 -5.43 15.47 -8.91
CA MET A 63 -6.80 15.07 -8.56
C MET A 63 -7.77 15.35 -9.70
N ASN A 64 -7.71 16.52 -10.32
CA ASN A 64 -8.55 16.86 -11.48
C ASN A 64 -8.35 15.87 -12.62
N LEU A 65 -7.11 15.45 -12.90
CA LEU A 65 -6.83 14.46 -13.92
C LEU A 65 -7.41 13.08 -13.56
N ALA A 66 -7.26 12.65 -12.30
CA ALA A 66 -7.84 11.40 -11.82
C ALA A 66 -9.38 11.40 -11.89
N MET A 67 -10.01 12.55 -11.62
CA MET A 67 -11.47 12.72 -11.72
C MET A 67 -12.01 12.73 -13.15
N ARG A 68 -11.13 12.74 -14.16
CA ARG A 68 -11.51 12.59 -15.57
C ARG A 68 -11.46 11.14 -16.07
N LEU A 69 -11.01 10.20 -15.23
CA LEU A 69 -11.03 8.79 -15.63
C LEU A 69 -12.48 8.30 -15.75
N PRO A 70 -12.85 7.61 -16.85
CA PRO A 70 -14.23 7.17 -17.08
C PRO A 70 -14.75 6.16 -16.05
N VAL A 71 -13.84 5.50 -15.32
CA VAL A 71 -14.17 4.59 -14.22
C VAL A 71 -14.36 5.28 -12.88
N THR A 72 -14.12 6.59 -12.81
CA THR A 72 -14.27 7.35 -11.57
C THR A 72 -15.73 7.70 -11.33
N VAL A 73 -16.21 7.45 -10.11
CA VAL A 73 -17.58 7.77 -9.69
C VAL A 73 -17.63 8.79 -8.55
N GLY A 74 -16.50 9.14 -7.97
CA GLY A 74 -16.42 10.16 -6.92
C GLY A 74 -15.02 10.33 -6.39
N GLY A 75 -14.82 11.40 -5.59
CA GLY A 75 -13.52 11.67 -5.00
C GLY A 75 -13.54 12.71 -3.89
N ALA A 76 -12.43 12.77 -3.17
CA ALA A 76 -12.15 13.79 -2.18
C ALA A 76 -10.65 14.09 -2.10
N LEU A 77 -10.32 15.32 -1.74
CA LEU A 77 -8.95 15.76 -1.49
C LEU A 77 -8.84 16.19 -0.02
N MET A 78 -7.96 15.53 0.71
CA MET A 78 -7.79 15.69 2.15
C MET A 78 -6.90 16.89 2.48
N PRO A 79 -6.93 17.42 3.74
CA PRO A 79 -6.28 18.68 4.08
C PRO A 79 -4.75 18.69 3.93
N ASP A 80 -4.13 17.55 4.06
CA ASP A 80 -2.68 17.34 3.94
C ASP A 80 -2.24 16.91 2.54
N ALA A 81 -3.14 17.01 1.54
CA ALA A 81 -2.86 16.53 0.21
C ALA A 81 -1.67 17.23 -0.44
N HIS A 82 -0.79 16.44 -1.02
CA HIS A 82 0.40 16.89 -1.75
C HIS A 82 0.68 15.99 -2.96
N ALA A 83 1.62 16.38 -3.80
CA ALA A 83 1.91 15.67 -5.04
C ALA A 83 2.31 14.21 -4.80
N GLY A 84 1.68 13.31 -5.52
CA GLY A 84 1.96 11.87 -5.54
C GLY A 84 2.43 11.39 -6.91
N TYR A 85 2.50 10.08 -7.11
CA TYR A 85 2.96 9.50 -8.38
C TYR A 85 1.88 9.46 -9.48
N GLY A 86 0.63 9.38 -9.12
CA GLY A 86 -0.50 9.36 -10.07
C GLY A 86 -1.69 10.06 -9.44
N LEU A 87 -2.29 9.45 -8.43
CA LEU A 87 -3.19 10.13 -7.52
C LEU A 87 -2.35 10.97 -6.53
N PRO A 88 -2.77 12.19 -6.14
CA PRO A 88 -2.07 12.92 -5.08
C PRO A 88 -2.15 12.13 -3.77
N ILE A 89 -1.12 12.21 -2.94
CA ILE A 89 -1.20 11.71 -1.57
C ILE A 89 -2.25 12.53 -0.84
N GLY A 90 -3.12 11.89 -0.04
CA GLY A 90 -4.32 12.52 0.52
C GLY A 90 -5.49 12.64 -0.48
N GLY A 91 -5.33 12.16 -1.71
CA GLY A 91 -6.42 12.00 -2.67
C GLY A 91 -7.19 10.70 -2.43
N VAL A 92 -8.51 10.78 -2.44
CA VAL A 92 -9.41 9.61 -2.39
C VAL A 92 -10.17 9.54 -3.70
N LEU A 93 -10.09 8.40 -4.37
CA LEU A 93 -10.76 8.15 -5.64
C LEU A 93 -11.68 6.93 -5.51
N ALA A 94 -12.95 7.10 -5.79
CA ALA A 94 -13.90 6.00 -5.90
C ALA A 94 -14.04 5.60 -7.36
N THR A 95 -13.89 4.30 -7.63
CA THR A 95 -13.98 3.73 -8.97
C THR A 95 -15.09 2.68 -9.05
N ASP A 96 -15.78 2.60 -10.17
CA ASP A 96 -16.79 1.60 -10.44
C ASP A 96 -16.19 0.41 -11.19
N ASN A 97 -16.31 -0.77 -10.58
CA ASN A 97 -15.84 -2.06 -11.13
C ASN A 97 -14.40 -2.01 -11.72
N ALA A 98 -13.53 -1.21 -11.12
CA ALA A 98 -12.16 -1.03 -11.56
C ALA A 98 -11.18 -0.90 -10.40
N VAL A 99 -9.96 -1.40 -10.58
CA VAL A 99 -8.84 -1.25 -9.66
C VAL A 99 -7.70 -0.57 -10.41
N ILE A 100 -7.13 0.46 -9.80
CA ILE A 100 -5.99 1.18 -10.36
C ILE A 100 -4.76 0.94 -9.46
N PRO A 101 -3.94 -0.09 -9.73
CA PRO A 101 -2.83 -0.45 -8.84
C PRO A 101 -1.84 0.69 -8.62
N TYR A 102 -1.60 1.51 -9.65
CA TYR A 102 -0.69 2.65 -9.56
C TYR A 102 -1.21 3.75 -8.62
N ALA A 103 -2.53 3.92 -8.51
CA ALA A 103 -3.15 4.89 -7.61
C ALA A 103 -3.14 4.46 -6.14
N VAL A 104 -2.99 3.15 -5.87
CA VAL A 104 -2.82 2.64 -4.49
C VAL A 104 -1.49 3.09 -3.89
N GLY A 105 -0.48 3.33 -4.73
CA GLY A 105 0.85 3.74 -4.31
C GLY A 105 1.81 2.56 -4.08
N VAL A 106 3.08 2.90 -3.89
CA VAL A 106 4.17 1.91 -3.73
C VAL A 106 4.17 1.31 -2.32
N ASP A 107 3.76 2.08 -1.33
CA ASP A 107 3.72 1.67 0.07
C ASP A 107 2.30 1.21 0.45
N ILE A 108 1.96 0.02 -0.03
CA ILE A 108 0.62 -0.56 0.17
C ILE A 108 0.43 -0.94 1.64
N GLY A 109 -0.51 -0.27 2.32
CA GLY A 109 -0.83 -0.62 3.70
C GLY A 109 0.14 -0.06 4.73
N CYS A 110 0.80 1.05 4.42
CA CYS A 110 1.41 1.94 5.39
C CYS A 110 0.47 2.19 6.57
N ARG A 111 0.97 2.04 7.80
CA ARG A 111 0.12 2.04 9.01
C ARG A 111 0.68 2.94 10.10
N MET A 112 -0.26 3.66 10.72
CA MET A 112 -0.05 4.31 12.00
C MET A 112 -0.49 3.38 13.13
N SER A 113 0.32 3.25 14.18
CA SER A 113 -0.01 2.53 15.40
C SER A 113 0.29 3.41 16.61
N LEU A 114 -0.69 3.52 17.48
CA LEU A 114 -0.58 4.29 18.72
C LEU A 114 -0.68 3.35 19.90
N THR A 115 0.35 3.36 20.76
CA THR A 115 0.36 2.67 22.05
C THR A 115 0.27 3.71 23.15
N VAL A 116 -0.72 3.59 24.02
CA VAL A 116 -0.89 4.45 25.19
C VAL A 116 -0.41 3.69 26.43
N PHE A 117 0.49 4.31 27.18
CA PHE A 117 1.05 3.70 28.40
C PHE A 117 0.29 4.19 29.64
N ASP A 118 0.18 3.34 30.64
CA ASP A 118 -0.31 3.72 31.96
C ASP A 118 0.76 4.53 32.71
N ALA A 119 1.09 5.68 32.16
CA ALA A 119 2.07 6.62 32.67
C ALA A 119 1.68 8.05 32.26
N GLY A 120 1.85 9.01 33.15
CA GLY A 120 1.58 10.41 32.86
C GLY A 120 2.60 10.99 31.87
N ALA A 121 2.21 12.05 31.19
CA ALA A 121 3.06 12.74 30.21
C ALA A 121 4.38 13.29 30.79
N ASP A 122 4.41 13.58 32.10
CA ASP A 122 5.64 14.01 32.79
C ASP A 122 6.77 12.95 32.75
N PHE A 123 6.40 11.68 32.53
CA PHE A 123 7.35 10.59 32.32
C PHE A 123 8.28 10.86 31.14
N LEU A 124 7.78 11.45 30.06
CA LEU A 124 8.55 11.79 28.87
C LEU A 124 9.68 12.77 29.23
N LYS A 125 9.39 13.79 30.04
CA LYS A 125 10.40 14.79 30.46
C LYS A 125 11.42 14.17 31.44
N ARG A 126 10.96 13.36 32.37
CA ARG A 126 11.78 12.73 33.41
C ARG A 126 12.76 11.71 32.84
N TYR A 127 12.36 10.94 31.86
CA TYR A 127 13.13 9.84 31.27
C TYR A 127 13.51 10.06 29.80
N ALA A 128 13.59 11.31 29.37
CA ALA A 128 13.85 11.66 27.96
C ALA A 128 15.11 11.00 27.39
N TYR A 129 16.18 10.92 28.19
CA TYR A 129 17.42 10.26 27.77
C TYR A 129 17.22 8.76 27.52
N GLN A 130 16.61 8.04 28.49
CA GLN A 130 16.35 6.60 28.36
C GLN A 130 15.43 6.28 27.19
N MET A 131 14.39 7.10 26.95
CA MET A 131 13.49 6.94 25.82
C MET A 131 14.20 7.16 24.47
N LYS A 132 15.10 8.16 24.41
CA LYS A 132 15.92 8.40 23.21
C LYS A 132 16.83 7.20 22.92
N GLU A 133 17.49 6.64 23.92
CA GLU A 133 18.31 5.45 23.75
C GLU A 133 17.44 4.22 23.36
N ALA A 134 16.29 4.05 24.00
CA ALA A 134 15.36 2.98 23.63
C ALA A 134 14.91 3.07 22.16
N LEU A 135 14.60 4.27 21.64
CA LEU A 135 14.29 4.44 20.22
C LEU A 135 15.45 4.04 19.32
N LYS A 136 16.69 4.36 19.69
CA LYS A 136 17.87 3.97 18.92
C LYS A 136 18.13 2.46 18.93
N ASP A 137 17.95 1.84 20.10
CA ASP A 137 18.32 0.45 20.31
C ASP A 137 17.24 -0.51 19.80
N PHE A 138 15.96 -0.11 19.85
CA PHE A 138 14.81 -0.99 19.58
C PHE A 138 14.00 -0.61 18.32
N THR A 139 14.45 0.36 17.52
CA THR A 139 13.82 0.63 16.22
C THR A 139 14.76 0.32 15.08
N HIS A 140 14.22 -0.32 14.04
CA HIS A 140 14.98 -0.75 12.87
C HIS A 140 14.44 -0.10 11.62
N PHE A 141 15.24 0.78 11.03
CA PHE A 141 14.92 1.52 9.81
C PHE A 141 15.75 1.04 8.61
N GLY A 142 15.38 1.50 7.43
CA GLY A 142 16.09 1.24 6.18
C GLY A 142 15.33 0.34 5.23
N MET A 143 15.61 0.48 3.93
CA MET A 143 14.90 -0.25 2.87
C MET A 143 15.17 -1.76 2.92
N ASP A 144 16.40 -2.14 3.18
CA ASP A 144 16.83 -3.53 3.35
C ASP A 144 16.86 -3.97 4.82
N GLY A 145 16.41 -3.07 5.71
CA GLY A 145 16.39 -3.30 7.15
C GLY A 145 15.50 -4.48 7.49
N GLY A 146 16.05 -5.38 8.28
CA GLY A 146 15.39 -6.48 8.96
C GLY A 146 15.97 -6.58 10.35
N LEU A 147 15.34 -7.37 11.18
CA LEU A 147 15.87 -7.69 12.50
C LEU A 147 17.00 -8.71 12.38
N SER A 148 17.91 -8.72 13.34
CA SER A 148 18.95 -9.74 13.44
C SER A 148 18.41 -11.14 13.79
N PHE A 149 17.14 -11.19 14.21
CA PHE A 149 16.40 -12.41 14.53
C PHE A 149 14.98 -12.30 13.95
N GLU A 150 14.42 -13.41 13.52
CA GLU A 150 13.08 -13.46 12.95
C GLU A 150 12.04 -13.28 14.06
N GLN A 151 11.00 -12.50 13.74
CA GLN A 151 9.83 -12.33 14.60
C GLN A 151 8.77 -13.35 14.22
N GLU A 152 8.15 -13.97 15.23
CA GLU A 152 6.99 -14.83 15.04
C GLU A 152 5.70 -14.01 15.20
N HIS A 153 4.79 -14.14 14.25
CA HIS A 153 3.47 -13.51 14.31
C HIS A 153 2.51 -14.26 13.40
N GLU A 154 1.29 -14.45 13.84
CA GLU A 154 0.22 -15.15 13.11
C GLU A 154 -0.05 -14.61 11.70
N VAL A 155 0.27 -13.34 11.44
CA VAL A 155 0.13 -12.74 10.10
C VAL A 155 0.98 -13.46 9.05
N LEU A 156 2.06 -14.11 9.44
CA LEU A 156 2.95 -14.86 8.54
C LEU A 156 2.34 -16.22 8.13
N ASP A 157 1.39 -16.72 8.90
CA ASP A 157 0.74 -18.01 8.65
C ASP A 157 -0.53 -17.88 7.78
N ARG A 158 -0.86 -16.66 7.37
CA ARG A 158 -2.07 -16.40 6.58
C ARG A 158 -2.05 -17.12 5.24
N GLU A 159 -3.21 -17.68 4.87
CA GLU A 159 -3.37 -18.42 3.62
C GLU A 159 -3.13 -17.57 2.37
N GLU A 160 -3.29 -16.25 2.48
CA GLU A 160 -3.05 -15.31 1.37
C GLU A 160 -1.63 -15.44 0.81
N PHE A 161 -0.63 -15.80 1.61
CA PHE A 161 0.72 -16.08 1.10
C PHE A 161 0.79 -17.26 0.13
N ARG A 162 -0.24 -18.11 0.08
CA ARG A 162 -0.31 -19.28 -0.80
C ARG A 162 -1.10 -19.03 -2.09
N LEU A 163 -1.83 -17.90 -2.20
CA LEU A 163 -2.75 -17.63 -3.30
C LEU A 163 -2.04 -17.49 -4.66
N THR A 164 -0.86 -16.91 -4.69
CA THR A 164 -0.12 -16.69 -5.95
C THR A 164 1.35 -17.10 -5.82
N PRO A 165 2.02 -17.42 -6.94
CA PRO A 165 3.47 -17.64 -6.92
C PRO A 165 4.23 -16.44 -6.33
N LEU A 166 3.86 -15.21 -6.73
CA LEU A 166 4.46 -13.98 -6.23
C LEU A 166 4.43 -13.91 -4.69
N LEU A 167 3.27 -14.17 -4.08
CA LEU A 167 3.13 -14.10 -2.63
C LEU A 167 3.93 -15.18 -1.91
N ARG A 168 3.99 -16.40 -2.48
CA ARG A 168 4.85 -17.47 -1.95
C ARG A 168 6.32 -17.08 -1.96
N ASP A 169 6.80 -16.50 -3.07
CA ASP A 169 8.20 -16.07 -3.22
C ASP A 169 8.57 -14.91 -2.28
N LEU A 170 7.59 -14.07 -1.95
CA LEU A 170 7.77 -12.92 -1.06
C LEU A 170 7.66 -13.26 0.44
N HIS A 171 7.17 -14.44 0.80
CA HIS A 171 6.99 -14.84 2.20
C HIS A 171 8.25 -14.72 3.03
N GLY A 172 9.37 -15.28 2.57
CA GLY A 172 10.66 -15.18 3.28
C GLY A 172 11.16 -13.74 3.45
N ARG A 173 10.76 -12.82 2.57
CA ARG A 173 11.04 -11.38 2.75
C ARG A 173 10.15 -10.79 3.83
N ALA A 174 8.88 -11.17 3.88
CA ALA A 174 7.96 -10.73 4.94
C ALA A 174 8.47 -11.14 6.32
N VAL A 175 8.90 -12.39 6.48
CA VAL A 175 9.49 -12.92 7.72
C VAL A 175 10.68 -12.06 8.18
N ARG A 176 11.64 -11.81 7.29
CA ARG A 176 12.85 -11.03 7.65
C ARG A 176 12.57 -9.57 7.96
N GLN A 177 11.52 -8.97 7.39
CA GLN A 177 11.23 -7.55 7.54
C GLN A 177 10.15 -7.23 8.57
N LEU A 178 9.47 -8.23 9.09
CA LEU A 178 8.49 -8.05 10.16
C LEU A 178 9.17 -7.41 11.39
N GLY A 179 8.51 -6.44 12.00
CA GLY A 179 9.06 -5.69 13.14
C GLY A 179 10.00 -4.54 12.79
N SER A 180 10.32 -4.32 11.49
CA SER A 180 11.09 -3.16 11.04
C SER A 180 10.17 -2.08 10.46
N SER A 181 10.60 -0.80 10.52
CA SER A 181 9.76 0.34 10.11
C SER A 181 9.83 0.69 8.64
N GLY A 182 11.01 0.75 8.04
CA GLY A 182 11.20 1.21 6.67
C GLY A 182 12.05 2.47 6.58
N GLY A 183 11.87 3.27 5.54
CA GLY A 183 12.60 4.50 5.30
C GLY A 183 11.67 5.61 4.79
N GLY A 184 12.22 6.74 4.45
CA GLY A 184 11.45 7.88 3.95
C GLY A 184 10.64 8.57 5.06
N ASN A 185 9.33 8.61 4.91
CA ASN A 185 8.39 9.23 5.85
C ASN A 185 8.01 8.35 7.06
N HIS A 186 8.64 7.17 7.24
CA HIS A 186 8.38 6.30 8.39
C HIS A 186 9.11 6.79 9.63
N PHE A 187 8.46 6.71 10.78
CA PHE A 187 9.01 7.18 12.05
C PHE A 187 8.45 6.39 13.24
N VAL A 188 9.14 6.51 14.36
CA VAL A 188 8.69 6.08 15.69
C VAL A 188 9.03 7.19 16.66
N GLU A 189 8.06 7.63 17.45
CA GLU A 189 8.26 8.72 18.39
C GLU A 189 7.50 8.49 19.70
N PHE A 190 8.06 8.94 20.80
CA PHE A 190 7.34 9.13 22.05
C PHE A 190 6.71 10.52 22.07
N GLY A 191 5.49 10.58 22.59
CA GLY A 191 4.73 11.81 22.70
C GLY A 191 3.74 11.78 23.85
N GLU A 192 2.96 12.83 23.92
CA GLU A 192 1.87 12.98 24.86
C GLU A 192 0.54 12.89 24.11
N ILE A 193 -0.41 12.11 24.63
CA ILE A 193 -1.78 12.10 24.16
C ILE A 193 -2.70 12.60 25.26
N THR A 194 -3.61 13.53 24.93
CA THR A 194 -4.66 13.98 25.83
C THR A 194 -5.96 13.31 25.44
N LEU A 195 -6.52 12.55 26.36
CA LEU A 195 -7.80 11.87 26.22
C LEU A 195 -8.90 12.69 26.89
N GLN A 196 -10.02 12.80 26.20
CA GLN A 196 -11.25 13.42 26.72
C GLN A 196 -12.04 12.40 27.55
N GLU A 197 -13.01 12.86 28.36
CA GLU A 197 -13.87 12.01 29.18
C GLU A 197 -14.51 10.84 28.40
N LYS A 198 -14.93 11.10 27.15
CA LYS A 198 -15.46 10.08 26.25
C LYS A 198 -14.48 9.83 25.11
N ASN A 199 -13.71 8.75 25.21
CA ASN A 199 -12.75 8.35 24.20
C ASN A 199 -12.92 6.88 23.82
N VAL A 200 -12.45 6.55 22.61
CA VAL A 200 -12.56 5.19 22.04
C VAL A 200 -11.75 4.13 22.78
N LEU A 201 -10.77 4.53 23.59
CA LEU A 201 -9.94 3.63 24.37
C LEU A 201 -10.57 3.24 25.71
N ASN A 202 -11.68 3.91 26.11
CA ASN A 202 -12.33 3.74 27.40
C ASN A 202 -11.39 3.95 28.61
N LEU A 203 -10.40 4.83 28.46
CA LEU A 203 -9.47 5.22 29.51
C LEU A 203 -9.99 6.49 30.20
N PRO A 204 -9.61 6.74 31.46
CA PRO A 204 -9.91 7.99 32.14
C PRO A 204 -9.45 9.21 31.33
N GLU A 205 -10.13 10.34 31.52
CA GLU A 205 -9.66 11.62 31.00
C GLU A 205 -8.30 11.96 31.61
N GLY A 206 -7.37 12.43 30.76
CA GLY A 206 -6.03 12.79 31.21
C GLY A 206 -4.99 12.83 30.10
N SER A 207 -3.78 13.20 30.49
CA SER A 207 -2.62 13.17 29.61
C SER A 207 -1.73 11.96 29.91
N TYR A 208 -1.46 11.20 28.86
CA TYR A 208 -0.72 9.95 28.94
C TYR A 208 0.53 9.98 28.06
N LEU A 209 1.53 9.22 28.48
CA LEU A 209 2.65 8.88 27.59
C LEU A 209 2.13 8.01 26.45
N ALA A 210 2.57 8.30 25.24
CA ALA A 210 2.23 7.50 24.06
C ALA A 210 3.46 7.21 23.20
N LEU A 211 3.44 6.09 22.49
CA LEU A 211 4.37 5.77 21.40
C LEU A 211 3.57 5.72 20.10
N LEU A 212 3.95 6.56 19.15
CA LEU A 212 3.38 6.59 17.81
C LEU A 212 4.39 6.02 16.83
N SER A 213 3.96 5.03 16.05
CA SER A 213 4.78 4.49 14.97
C SER A 213 4.07 4.60 13.63
N HIS A 214 4.82 5.00 12.62
CA HIS A 214 4.43 5.00 11.23
C HIS A 214 5.35 4.06 10.47
N SER A 215 4.85 2.92 10.06
CA SER A 215 5.64 1.87 9.41
C SER A 215 5.07 1.53 8.04
N GLY A 216 5.96 1.26 7.08
CA GLY A 216 5.59 0.89 5.72
C GLY A 216 5.29 -0.58 5.54
N SER A 217 4.74 -0.92 4.38
CA SER A 217 4.46 -2.29 3.93
C SER A 217 5.71 -3.09 3.57
N ARG A 218 6.87 -2.51 3.77
CA ARG A 218 8.19 -3.07 3.52
C ARG A 218 8.33 -3.57 2.06
N GLY A 219 9.31 -4.42 1.82
CA GLY A 219 9.57 -4.98 0.50
C GLY A 219 8.46 -5.87 -0.04
N LEU A 220 7.60 -6.41 0.83
CA LEU A 220 6.41 -7.16 0.43
C LEU A 220 5.44 -6.26 -0.35
N GLY A 221 4.99 -5.16 0.26
CA GLY A 221 4.05 -4.24 -0.37
C GLY A 221 4.62 -3.58 -1.62
N ALA A 222 5.88 -3.13 -1.58
CA ALA A 222 6.54 -2.53 -2.73
C ALA A 222 6.65 -3.49 -3.93
N ALA A 223 6.94 -4.77 -3.70
CA ALA A 223 7.00 -5.78 -4.75
C ALA A 223 5.62 -6.07 -5.36
N ILE A 224 4.58 -6.15 -4.52
CA ILE A 224 3.19 -6.32 -4.97
C ILE A 224 2.74 -5.11 -5.79
N ALA A 225 2.97 -3.90 -5.31
CA ALA A 225 2.64 -2.65 -6.02
C ALA A 225 3.30 -2.62 -7.40
N LYS A 226 4.60 -2.92 -7.47
CA LYS A 226 5.36 -2.98 -8.72
C LYS A 226 4.78 -4.01 -9.68
N HIS A 227 4.53 -5.23 -9.21
CA HIS A 227 4.02 -6.33 -10.04
C HIS A 227 2.67 -5.96 -10.67
N TYR A 228 1.70 -5.56 -9.86
CA TYR A 228 0.36 -5.27 -10.37
C TYR A 228 0.29 -3.97 -11.17
N SER A 229 1.14 -2.98 -10.89
CA SER A 229 1.25 -1.78 -11.74
C SER A 229 1.82 -2.10 -13.12
N LEU A 230 2.80 -3.00 -13.20
CA LEU A 230 3.32 -3.48 -14.49
C LEU A 230 2.27 -4.30 -15.23
N LEU A 231 1.61 -5.23 -14.56
CA LEU A 231 0.54 -6.04 -15.13
C LEU A 231 -0.60 -5.16 -15.67
N ALA A 232 -1.02 -4.14 -14.92
CA ALA A 232 -2.04 -3.20 -15.37
C ALA A 232 -1.62 -2.46 -16.65
N ARG A 233 -0.35 -2.06 -16.77
CA ARG A 233 0.18 -1.43 -18.00
C ARG A 233 0.15 -2.38 -19.20
N GLU A 234 0.36 -3.66 -18.99
CA GLU A 234 0.31 -4.66 -20.06
C GLU A 234 -1.12 -4.95 -20.49
N VAL A 235 -2.05 -5.00 -19.52
CA VAL A 235 -3.47 -5.31 -19.75
C VAL A 235 -4.23 -4.10 -20.27
N CYS A 236 -3.99 -2.93 -19.67
CA CYS A 236 -4.66 -1.67 -20.03
C CYS A 236 -3.66 -0.78 -20.77
N ARG A 237 -3.42 -1.03 -22.05
CA ARG A 237 -2.59 -0.14 -22.87
C ARG A 237 -3.35 1.15 -23.13
N LEU A 238 -3.14 2.13 -22.28
CA LEU A 238 -3.54 3.50 -22.60
C LEU A 238 -2.63 4.03 -23.72
N PRO A 239 -3.17 4.82 -24.67
CA PRO A 239 -2.35 5.54 -25.63
C PRO A 239 -1.29 6.35 -24.87
N ARG A 240 -0.07 6.34 -25.34
CA ARG A 240 0.95 7.26 -24.82
C ARG A 240 0.55 8.66 -25.25
N CYS A 241 0.25 9.53 -24.28
CA CYS A 241 0.14 10.97 -24.53
C CYS A 241 1.51 11.53 -24.89
#